data_147c3466cd039575a4f13da72b1e470a
#
_entry.id   147c3466cd039575a4f13da72b1e470a
#
_cell.length_a   1.000
_cell.length_b   1.000
_cell.length_c   1.000
_cell.angle_alpha   90.00
_cell.angle_beta   90.00
_cell.angle_gamma   90.00
#
_symmetry.space_group_name_H-M   'P 1'
#
loop_
_entity.id
_entity.type
_entity.pdbx_description
1 polymer ?
#
loop_
_entity_poly.entity_id
_entity_poly.type
_entity_poly.pdbx_seq_one_letter_code
_entity_poly.pdbx_strand_id
1 'polypeptide(L)'
;MWFWLFVILMMVGVGLIIVGKMDWDWEKHKFLYHNDSEIEGVGWAVSIISVVICIVMMFFIITGHTNVEAYLEQNRETYKALTYKMESTTCRDEFGFLSKEVIDEVQAWNKYIRYYQSAQDDFWVGIFYPNVYDEFETIDYESYNTGE
;
A
#
# COMPACT_ATOMS: atom_id res chain seq x y z
N MET A 1 5.28 4.86 7.45
CA MET A 1 5.00 5.56 8.74
C MET A 1 4.08 4.78 9.67
N TRP A 2 2.99 4.18 9.20
CA TRP A 2 2.09 3.33 10.01
C TRP A 2 2.81 2.18 10.73
N PHE A 3 3.75 1.52 10.08
CA PHE A 3 4.55 0.47 10.70
C PHE A 3 5.26 0.96 11.98
N TRP A 4 5.93 2.11 11.91
CA TRP A 4 6.61 2.69 13.06
C TRP A 4 5.66 3.10 14.18
N LEU A 5 4.43 3.54 13.83
CA LEU A 5 3.41 3.84 14.83
C LEU A 5 3.02 2.60 15.63
N PHE A 6 2.86 1.44 14.99
CA PHE A 6 2.56 0.20 15.70
C PHE A 6 3.75 -0.33 16.50
N VAL A 7 4.99 -0.13 16.03
CA VAL A 7 6.19 -0.42 16.82
C VAL A 7 6.24 0.45 18.08
N ILE A 8 5.94 1.73 17.96
CA ILE A 8 5.84 2.65 19.11
C ILE A 8 4.75 2.21 20.08
N LEU A 9 3.56 1.85 19.59
CA LEU A 9 2.47 1.35 20.43
C LEU A 9 2.86 0.07 21.17
N MET A 10 3.58 -0.84 20.50
CA MET A 10 4.10 -2.03 21.15
C MET A 10 5.08 -1.68 22.29
N MET A 11 5.99 -0.72 22.05
CA MET A 11 6.92 -0.25 23.09
C MET A 11 6.18 0.41 24.27
N VAL A 12 5.12 1.19 23.98
CA VAL A 12 4.25 1.77 25.02
C VAL A 12 3.57 0.67 25.84
N GLY A 13 3.03 -0.37 25.17
CA GLY A 13 2.43 -1.51 25.86
C GLY A 13 3.41 -2.23 26.78
N VAL A 14 4.64 -2.48 26.32
CA VAL A 14 5.70 -3.05 27.16
C VAL A 14 6.05 -2.12 28.33
N GLY A 15 6.13 -0.81 28.07
CA GLY A 15 6.35 0.19 29.12
C GLY A 15 5.27 0.15 30.21
N LEU A 16 3.99 0.02 29.83
CA LEU A 16 2.88 -0.11 30.77
C LEU A 16 2.95 -1.41 31.61
N ILE A 17 3.41 -2.52 31.01
CA ILE A 17 3.64 -3.77 31.75
C ILE A 17 4.72 -3.56 32.82
N ILE A 18 5.81 -2.87 32.47
CA ILE A 18 6.90 -2.60 33.40
C ILE A 18 6.42 -1.67 34.53
N VAL A 19 5.70 -0.59 34.18
CA VAL A 19 5.18 0.36 35.18
C VAL A 19 4.16 -0.31 36.10
N GLY A 20 3.28 -1.17 35.57
CA GLY A 20 2.32 -1.93 36.37
C GLY A 20 2.96 -2.89 37.37
N LYS A 21 4.24 -3.24 37.17
CA LYS A 21 5.01 -4.12 38.05
C LYS A 21 5.93 -3.40 39.01
N MET A 22 6.22 -2.12 38.77
CA MET A 22 7.23 -1.36 39.50
C MET A 22 6.63 -0.04 39.98
N ASP A 23 6.78 0.20 41.28
CA ASP A 23 6.43 1.47 41.90
C ASP A 23 7.65 2.10 42.58
N TRP A 24 7.66 3.42 42.69
CA TRP A 24 8.72 4.17 43.33
C TRP A 24 8.41 4.37 44.82
N ASP A 25 9.19 3.73 45.69
CA ASP A 25 9.10 3.98 47.12
C ASP A 25 9.87 5.27 47.48
N TRP A 26 9.10 6.33 47.78
CA TRP A 26 9.67 7.64 48.10
C TRP A 26 10.40 7.65 49.46
N GLU A 27 10.06 6.77 50.38
CA GLU A 27 10.76 6.69 51.68
C GLU A 27 12.12 5.99 51.55
N LYS A 28 12.18 4.97 50.73
CA LYS A 28 13.40 4.17 50.53
C LYS A 28 14.23 4.57 49.32
N HIS A 29 13.75 5.54 48.55
CA HIS A 29 14.39 5.98 47.32
C HIS A 29 14.74 4.81 46.35
N LYS A 30 13.84 3.85 46.19
CA LYS A 30 14.02 2.69 45.33
C LYS A 30 12.71 2.23 44.70
N PHE A 31 12.83 1.55 43.55
CA PHE A 31 11.70 0.87 42.96
C PHE A 31 11.33 -0.37 43.75
N LEU A 32 10.04 -0.51 44.06
CA LEU A 32 9.45 -1.71 44.63
C LEU A 32 8.65 -2.42 43.56
N TYR A 33 8.67 -3.74 43.60
CA TYR A 33 7.80 -4.55 42.77
C TYR A 33 6.39 -4.47 43.32
N HIS A 34 5.50 -3.85 42.53
CA HIS A 34 4.07 -3.76 42.81
C HIS A 34 3.32 -4.46 41.71
N ASN A 35 2.25 -5.18 42.04
CA ASN A 35 1.45 -5.89 41.05
C ASN A 35 0.13 -5.13 40.83
N ASP A 36 0.18 -4.11 39.98
CA ASP A 36 -1.04 -3.46 39.49
C ASP A 36 -1.57 -4.24 38.28
N SER A 37 -2.48 -5.18 38.55
CA SER A 37 -3.02 -6.08 37.54
C SER A 37 -3.82 -5.38 36.44
N GLU A 38 -4.37 -4.19 36.71
CA GLU A 38 -5.15 -3.45 35.72
C GLU A 38 -4.22 -2.80 34.69
N ILE A 39 -3.18 -2.07 35.12
CA ILE A 39 -2.20 -1.44 34.26
C ILE A 39 -1.42 -2.49 33.46
N GLU A 40 -1.01 -3.58 34.12
CA GLU A 40 -0.33 -4.70 33.46
C GLU A 40 -1.23 -5.32 32.37
N GLY A 41 -2.52 -5.55 32.67
CA GLY A 41 -3.49 -6.11 31.75
C GLY A 41 -3.68 -5.24 30.49
N VAL A 42 -3.78 -3.93 30.66
CA VAL A 42 -3.84 -2.99 29.53
C VAL A 42 -2.55 -3.03 28.70
N GLY A 43 -1.39 -3.08 29.35
CA GLY A 43 -0.10 -3.19 28.68
C GLY A 43 -0.01 -4.45 27.80
N TRP A 44 -0.43 -5.60 28.32
CA TRP A 44 -0.49 -6.85 27.55
C TRP A 44 -1.45 -6.77 26.36
N ALA A 45 -2.65 -6.23 26.57
CA ALA A 45 -3.64 -6.08 25.49
C ALA A 45 -3.10 -5.20 24.35
N VAL A 46 -2.53 -4.03 24.67
CA VAL A 46 -1.95 -3.12 23.68
C VAL A 46 -0.79 -3.78 22.92
N SER A 47 0.10 -4.48 23.65
CA SER A 47 1.23 -5.17 23.03
C SER A 47 0.80 -6.27 22.07
N ILE A 48 -0.13 -7.14 22.48
CA ILE A 48 -0.62 -8.24 21.65
C ILE A 48 -1.30 -7.70 20.39
N ILE A 49 -2.19 -6.72 20.53
CA ILE A 49 -2.90 -6.12 19.39
C ILE A 49 -1.88 -5.51 18.41
N SER A 50 -0.89 -4.76 18.92
CA SER A 50 0.13 -4.13 18.08
C SER A 50 0.98 -5.17 17.33
N VAL A 51 1.36 -6.27 17.97
CA VAL A 51 2.09 -7.38 17.33
C VAL A 51 1.27 -8.01 16.21
N VAL A 52 -0.01 -8.29 16.45
CA VAL A 52 -0.89 -8.88 15.43
C VAL A 52 -1.01 -7.96 14.22
N ILE A 53 -1.21 -6.65 14.44
CA ILE A 53 -1.29 -5.67 13.35
C ILE A 53 0.04 -5.62 12.58
N CYS A 54 1.19 -5.59 13.27
CA CYS A 54 2.50 -5.62 12.61
C CYS A 54 2.69 -6.85 11.73
N ILE A 55 2.29 -8.03 12.19
CA ILE A 55 2.38 -9.27 11.40
C ILE A 55 1.51 -9.18 10.15
N VAL A 56 0.27 -8.69 10.27
CA VAL A 56 -0.64 -8.52 9.14
C VAL A 56 -0.06 -7.51 8.12
N MET A 57 0.45 -6.38 8.60
CA MET A 57 1.08 -5.38 7.72
C MET A 57 2.31 -5.95 7.00
N MET A 58 3.18 -6.69 7.71
CA MET A 58 4.33 -7.36 7.09
C MET A 58 3.90 -8.34 6.01
N PHE A 59 2.84 -9.11 6.24
CA PHE A 59 2.30 -10.03 5.24
C PHE A 59 1.89 -9.28 3.96
N PHE A 60 1.16 -8.16 4.07
CA PHE A 60 0.78 -7.35 2.91
C PHE A 60 1.98 -6.75 2.18
N ILE A 61 2.99 -6.26 2.92
CA ILE A 61 4.22 -5.73 2.31
C ILE A 61 4.94 -6.83 1.53
N ILE A 62 5.16 -7.98 2.14
CA ILE A 62 5.83 -9.12 1.50
C ILE A 62 5.06 -9.55 0.25
N THR A 63 3.73 -9.71 0.35
CA THR A 63 2.91 -10.13 -0.80
C THR A 63 2.94 -9.10 -1.93
N GLY A 64 2.88 -7.81 -1.62
CA GLY A 64 2.97 -6.74 -2.60
C GLY A 64 4.32 -6.70 -3.33
N HIS A 65 5.42 -6.98 -2.62
CA HIS A 65 6.77 -6.92 -3.19
C HIS A 65 7.25 -8.23 -3.84
N THR A 66 6.76 -9.40 -3.43
CA THR A 66 7.16 -10.69 -4.04
C THR A 66 6.55 -10.92 -5.41
N ASN A 67 5.42 -10.32 -5.73
CA ASN A 67 4.73 -10.50 -7.01
C ASN A 67 5.03 -9.39 -8.02
N VAL A 68 6.03 -8.54 -7.78
CA VAL A 68 6.36 -7.38 -8.62
C VAL A 68 6.59 -7.76 -10.08
N GLU A 69 7.41 -8.79 -10.33
CA GLU A 69 7.73 -9.21 -11.70
C GLU A 69 6.48 -9.65 -12.47
N ALA A 70 5.58 -10.40 -11.81
CA ALA A 70 4.33 -10.84 -12.42
C ALA A 70 3.41 -9.65 -12.75
N TYR A 71 3.31 -8.66 -11.86
CA TYR A 71 2.54 -7.43 -12.11
C TYR A 71 3.15 -6.60 -13.24
N LEU A 72 4.48 -6.47 -13.28
CA LEU A 72 5.16 -5.76 -14.34
C LEU A 72 4.92 -6.41 -15.71
N GLU A 73 5.05 -7.73 -15.80
CA GLU A 73 4.82 -8.46 -17.06
C GLU A 73 3.36 -8.32 -17.51
N GLN A 74 2.40 -8.53 -16.61
CA GLN A 74 0.98 -8.34 -16.90
C GLN A 74 0.68 -6.91 -17.39
N ASN A 75 1.24 -5.90 -16.74
CA ASN A 75 1.05 -4.50 -17.12
C ASN A 75 1.69 -4.19 -18.49
N ARG A 76 2.88 -4.74 -18.77
CA ARG A 76 3.53 -4.61 -20.08
C ARG A 76 2.72 -5.26 -21.20
N GLU A 77 2.17 -6.43 -20.95
CA GLU A 77 1.28 -7.11 -21.92
C GLU A 77 0.01 -6.29 -22.15
N THR A 78 -0.61 -5.78 -21.09
CA THR A 78 -1.81 -4.94 -21.18
C THR A 78 -1.52 -3.66 -21.97
N TYR A 79 -0.43 -2.96 -21.65
CA TYR A 79 -0.01 -1.75 -22.39
C TYR A 79 0.20 -2.03 -23.87
N LYS A 80 0.94 -3.10 -24.23
CA LYS A 80 1.17 -3.50 -25.61
C LYS A 80 -0.15 -3.86 -26.31
N ALA A 81 -1.04 -4.57 -25.66
CA ALA A 81 -2.34 -4.94 -26.23
C ALA A 81 -3.21 -3.71 -26.51
N LEU A 82 -3.24 -2.73 -25.60
CA LEU A 82 -3.96 -1.47 -25.81
C LEU A 82 -3.37 -0.64 -26.94
N THR A 83 -2.04 -0.51 -27.00
CA THR A 83 -1.36 0.20 -28.07
C THR A 83 -1.64 -0.45 -29.42
N TYR A 84 -1.57 -1.79 -29.50
CA TYR A 84 -1.91 -2.52 -30.71
C TYR A 84 -3.39 -2.31 -31.13
N LYS A 85 -4.33 -2.33 -30.19
CA LYS A 85 -5.74 -2.04 -30.48
C LYS A 85 -5.95 -0.65 -31.07
N MET A 86 -5.25 0.36 -30.54
CA MET A 86 -5.35 1.74 -31.04
C MET A 86 -4.76 1.91 -32.45
N GLU A 87 -3.73 1.16 -32.79
CA GLU A 87 -3.12 1.16 -34.13
C GLU A 87 -3.94 0.35 -35.14
N SER A 88 -4.74 -0.61 -34.66
CA SER A 88 -5.51 -1.51 -35.50
C SER A 88 -6.69 -0.82 -36.18
N THR A 89 -6.82 -1.01 -37.48
CA THR A 89 -8.00 -0.54 -38.24
C THR A 89 -9.28 -1.27 -37.89
N THR A 90 -9.20 -2.49 -37.31
CA THR A 90 -10.37 -3.28 -36.92
C THR A 90 -11.06 -2.75 -35.67
N CYS A 91 -10.39 -1.92 -34.91
CA CYS A 91 -10.91 -1.30 -33.67
C CYS A 91 -11.41 0.14 -33.92
N ARG A 92 -11.61 0.51 -35.18
CA ARG A 92 -12.12 1.82 -35.61
C ARG A 92 -13.53 1.69 -36.16
N ASP A 93 -14.30 2.77 -36.02
CA ASP A 93 -15.61 2.87 -36.64
C ASP A 93 -15.50 3.16 -38.17
N GLU A 94 -16.64 3.27 -38.85
CA GLU A 94 -16.72 3.56 -40.29
C GLU A 94 -16.17 4.95 -40.68
N PHE A 95 -15.95 5.83 -39.70
CA PHE A 95 -15.35 7.16 -39.89
C PHE A 95 -13.85 7.21 -39.54
N GLY A 96 -13.27 6.07 -39.14
CA GLY A 96 -11.86 5.96 -38.75
C GLY A 96 -11.56 6.33 -37.30
N PHE A 97 -12.57 6.66 -36.50
CA PHE A 97 -12.37 6.94 -35.07
C PHE A 97 -12.27 5.66 -34.25
N LEU A 98 -11.51 5.72 -33.14
CA LEU A 98 -11.43 4.61 -32.21
C LEU A 98 -12.81 4.22 -31.66
N SER A 99 -13.07 2.93 -31.58
CA SER A 99 -14.30 2.44 -30.99
C SER A 99 -14.40 2.87 -29.53
N LYS A 100 -15.62 3.12 -29.06
CA LYS A 100 -15.88 3.51 -27.67
C LYS A 100 -15.30 2.50 -26.68
N GLU A 101 -15.35 1.20 -27.01
CA GLU A 101 -14.79 0.13 -26.17
C GLU A 101 -13.29 0.31 -25.93
N VAL A 102 -12.53 0.61 -26.98
CA VAL A 102 -11.07 0.85 -26.86
C VAL A 102 -10.80 2.10 -26.04
N ILE A 103 -11.57 3.17 -26.24
CA ILE A 103 -11.44 4.41 -25.47
C ILE A 103 -11.70 4.14 -23.97
N ASP A 104 -12.75 3.40 -23.64
CA ASP A 104 -13.10 3.06 -22.27
C ASP A 104 -11.98 2.20 -21.62
N GLU A 105 -11.40 1.23 -22.34
CA GLU A 105 -10.28 0.42 -21.86
C GLU A 105 -9.03 1.28 -21.61
N VAL A 106 -8.68 2.19 -22.50
CA VAL A 106 -7.54 3.09 -22.33
C VAL A 106 -7.75 4.05 -21.16
N GLN A 107 -8.94 4.59 -21.00
CA GLN A 107 -9.27 5.43 -19.84
C GLN A 107 -9.16 4.65 -18.52
N ALA A 108 -9.62 3.40 -18.50
CA ALA A 108 -9.47 2.52 -17.33
C ALA A 108 -7.99 2.26 -17.02
N TRP A 109 -7.17 1.99 -18.04
CA TRP A 109 -5.72 1.87 -17.91
C TRP A 109 -5.09 3.14 -17.34
N ASN A 110 -5.37 4.30 -17.91
CA ASN A 110 -4.82 5.57 -17.46
C ASN A 110 -5.20 5.88 -16.01
N LYS A 111 -6.44 5.58 -15.62
CA LYS A 111 -6.90 5.73 -14.24
C LYS A 111 -6.15 4.77 -13.30
N TYR A 112 -5.97 3.52 -13.72
CA TYR A 112 -5.24 2.50 -12.98
C TYR A 112 -3.79 2.93 -12.73
N ILE A 113 -3.04 3.28 -13.77
CA ILE A 113 -1.64 3.67 -13.66
C ILE A 113 -1.47 4.91 -12.77
N ARG A 114 -2.25 5.97 -12.99
CA ARG A 114 -2.20 7.19 -12.15
C ARG A 114 -2.48 6.90 -10.68
N TYR A 115 -3.43 5.98 -10.39
CA TYR A 115 -3.71 5.58 -9.01
C TYR A 115 -2.50 4.93 -8.36
N TYR A 116 -1.87 3.96 -9.03
CA TYR A 116 -0.73 3.24 -8.45
C TYR A 116 0.53 4.11 -8.38
N GLN A 117 0.79 4.99 -9.34
CA GLN A 117 1.85 6.00 -9.27
C GLN A 117 1.65 6.92 -8.06
N SER A 118 0.45 7.44 -7.87
CA SER A 118 0.15 8.25 -6.69
C SER A 118 0.25 7.46 -5.38
N ALA A 119 -0.16 6.19 -5.37
CA ALA A 119 -0.13 5.36 -4.18
C ALA A 119 1.29 4.95 -3.77
N GLN A 120 2.19 4.66 -4.74
CA GLN A 120 3.58 4.33 -4.44
C GLN A 120 4.35 5.51 -3.83
N ASP A 121 4.02 6.73 -4.24
CA ASP A 121 4.65 7.96 -3.75
C ASP A 121 4.02 8.48 -2.45
N ASP A 122 2.88 7.92 -2.05
CA ASP A 122 2.18 8.34 -0.84
C ASP A 122 2.96 7.94 0.41
N PHE A 123 3.16 8.92 1.29
CA PHE A 123 3.91 8.74 2.55
C PHE A 123 3.29 7.71 3.50
N TRP A 124 1.97 7.51 3.45
CA TRP A 124 1.26 6.64 4.39
C TRP A 124 1.10 5.21 3.87
N VAL A 125 0.83 5.07 2.59
CA VAL A 125 0.50 3.77 1.98
C VAL A 125 1.56 3.25 1.02
N GLY A 126 2.52 4.08 0.59
CA GLY A 126 3.55 3.72 -0.39
C GLY A 126 4.36 2.49 -0.01
N ILE A 127 4.54 2.21 1.30
CA ILE A 127 5.25 1.01 1.75
C ILE A 127 4.60 -0.31 1.28
N PHE A 128 3.29 -0.29 0.97
CA PHE A 128 2.56 -1.48 0.50
C PHE A 128 2.64 -1.67 -1.02
N TYR A 129 3.09 -0.65 -1.75
CA TYR A 129 3.18 -0.65 -3.20
C TYR A 129 4.65 -0.66 -3.64
N PRO A 130 5.04 -1.54 -4.57
CA PRO A 130 6.39 -1.49 -5.14
C PRO A 130 6.55 -0.25 -6.01
N ASN A 131 7.73 0.34 -5.98
CA ASN A 131 8.07 1.55 -6.76
C ASN A 131 8.44 1.18 -8.20
N VAL A 132 7.46 0.70 -8.97
CA VAL A 132 7.65 0.17 -10.33
C VAL A 132 6.66 0.76 -11.34
N TYR A 133 5.64 1.45 -10.88
CA TYR A 133 4.58 1.95 -11.75
C TYR A 133 5.02 3.17 -12.58
N ASP A 134 6.15 3.80 -12.26
CA ASP A 134 6.74 4.89 -13.05
C ASP A 134 7.31 4.41 -14.40
N GLU A 135 7.47 3.08 -14.58
CA GLU A 135 7.83 2.51 -15.89
C GLU A 135 6.70 2.66 -16.93
N PHE A 136 5.47 2.92 -16.49
CA PHE A 136 4.31 2.97 -17.38
C PHE A 136 3.82 4.39 -17.55
N GLU A 137 3.63 4.77 -18.82
CA GLU A 137 3.03 6.04 -19.20
C GLU A 137 1.52 5.91 -19.40
N THR A 138 0.82 7.01 -19.22
CA THR A 138 -0.57 7.12 -19.66
C THR A 138 -0.63 7.20 -21.17
N ILE A 139 -1.64 6.57 -21.75
CA ILE A 139 -1.83 6.54 -23.20
C ILE A 139 -2.70 7.72 -23.61
N ASP A 140 -2.18 8.53 -24.53
CA ASP A 140 -2.94 9.63 -25.13
C ASP A 140 -3.74 9.11 -26.35
N TYR A 141 -4.99 8.70 -26.10
CA TYR A 141 -5.88 8.20 -27.15
C TYR A 141 -6.40 9.31 -28.07
N GLU A 142 -6.30 10.59 -27.68
CA GLU A 142 -6.74 11.71 -28.52
C GLU A 142 -5.83 11.87 -29.72
N SER A 143 -4.52 11.59 -29.57
CA SER A 143 -3.56 11.62 -30.67
C SER A 143 -3.84 10.56 -31.73
N TYR A 144 -4.50 9.45 -31.38
CA TYR A 144 -4.87 8.38 -32.30
C TYR A 144 -6.27 8.57 -32.90
N ASN A 145 -7.03 9.53 -32.41
CA ASN A 145 -8.43 9.77 -32.81
C ASN A 145 -8.55 10.91 -33.85
N THR A 146 -7.45 11.33 -34.43
CA THR A 146 -7.43 12.27 -35.58
C THR A 146 -7.79 11.48 -36.84
N GLY A 147 -9.02 11.59 -37.30
CA GLY A 147 -9.55 10.87 -38.47
C GLY A 147 -8.84 11.22 -39.80
N GLU A 148 -7.54 10.89 -39.90
CA GLU A 148 -6.75 10.88 -41.14
C GLU A 148 -6.66 9.47 -41.71
#